data_8b2f1386c19a0a4b7d93e43407d8e87a
#
_entry.id   8b2f1386c19a0a4b7d93e43407d8e87a
#
_cell.length_a   1.000
_cell.length_b   1.000
_cell.length_c   1.000
_cell.angle_alpha   90.00
_cell.angle_beta   90.00
_cell.angle_gamma   90.00
#
_symmetry.space_group_name_H-M   'P 1'
#
loop_
_entity.id
_entity.type
_entity.pdbx_description
1 polymer ?
#
loop_
_entity_poly.entity_id
_entity_poly.type
_entity_poly.pdbx_seq_one_letter_code
_entity_poly.pdbx_strand_id
1 'polypeptide(L)'
;MINAALFGLGRWGSVLLNSIQGADVAKSDKIEITTGIARSLENYQDLASKTGIELSDDYTDVLADPAIHAVLLATPPFAHAEQIMAAAKAGKHVFVEKPFTLDVAEAKRAVQACQEAGVILAVGFNRRY
;
A
#
# COMPACT_ATOMS: atom_id res chain seq x y z
N MET A 1 13.10 -1.58 -10.94
CA MET A 1 12.67 -1.48 -9.54
C MET A 1 11.20 -1.08 -9.47
N ILE A 2 10.43 -1.68 -8.58
CA ILE A 2 9.03 -1.33 -8.37
C ILE A 2 8.96 -0.18 -7.37
N ASN A 3 8.35 0.94 -7.76
CA ASN A 3 8.07 2.05 -6.87
C ASN A 3 6.65 1.87 -6.32
N ALA A 4 6.51 1.88 -5.02
CA ALA A 4 5.24 1.63 -4.34
C ALA A 4 4.86 2.78 -3.41
N ALA A 5 3.56 2.94 -3.20
CA ALA A 5 3.02 3.80 -2.17
C ALA A 5 2.43 2.95 -1.04
N LEU A 6 2.62 3.39 0.18
CA LEU A 6 2.08 2.73 1.36
C LEU A 6 0.90 3.55 1.89
N PHE A 7 -0.28 2.96 1.91
CA PHE A 7 -1.49 3.56 2.45
C PHE A 7 -1.65 3.10 3.90
N GLY A 8 -1.58 4.06 4.82
CA GLY A 8 -1.64 3.79 6.24
C GLY A 8 -0.24 3.66 6.85
N LEU A 9 0.11 4.61 7.70
CA LEU A 9 1.41 4.67 8.38
C LEU A 9 1.31 4.36 9.87
N GLY A 10 0.19 3.79 10.31
CA GLY A 10 0.01 3.36 11.68
C GLY A 10 0.99 2.23 12.05
N ARG A 11 0.69 1.53 13.16
CA ARG A 11 1.59 0.52 13.68
C ARG A 11 2.04 -0.50 12.65
N TRP A 12 1.09 -1.07 11.89
CA TRP A 12 1.41 -2.12 10.93
C TRP A 12 2.05 -1.60 9.66
N GLY A 13 1.58 -0.44 9.17
CA GLY A 13 2.21 0.23 8.03
C GLY A 13 3.67 0.59 8.32
N SER A 14 3.95 1.08 9.51
CA SER A 14 5.33 1.38 9.94
C SER A 14 6.19 0.11 9.99
N VAL A 15 5.63 -1.02 10.45
CA VAL A 15 6.34 -2.31 10.44
C VAL A 15 6.69 -2.73 9.01
N LEU A 16 5.74 -2.64 8.08
CA LEU A 16 5.99 -2.96 6.67
C LEU A 16 7.07 -2.07 6.08
N LEU A 17 6.97 -0.77 6.29
CA LEU A 17 7.94 0.19 5.76
C LEU A 17 9.35 -0.10 6.29
N ASN A 18 9.47 -0.30 7.59
CA ASN A 18 10.77 -0.59 8.21
C ASN A 18 11.34 -1.95 7.78
N SER A 19 10.50 -2.92 7.45
CA SER A 19 10.96 -4.21 6.97
C SER A 19 11.55 -4.14 5.55
N ILE A 20 11.15 -3.15 4.78
CA ILE A 20 11.61 -2.97 3.39
C ILE A 20 12.81 -2.01 3.33
N GLN A 21 12.77 -0.92 4.08
CA GLN A 21 13.75 0.15 3.97
C GLN A 21 14.03 0.89 5.29
N GLY A 22 13.89 0.21 6.41
CA GLY A 22 14.28 0.77 7.70
C GLY A 22 15.80 0.95 7.81
N ALA A 23 16.22 1.70 8.81
CA ALA A 23 17.64 2.05 8.99
C ALA A 23 18.55 0.82 9.17
N ASP A 24 18.02 -0.24 9.77
CA ASP A 24 18.79 -1.43 10.12
C ASP A 24 18.64 -2.59 9.12
N VAL A 25 18.03 -2.35 7.98
CA VAL A 25 17.86 -3.37 6.95
C VAL A 25 18.56 -2.98 5.65
N ALA A 26 19.04 -3.99 4.93
CA ALA A 26 19.59 -3.76 3.60
C ALA A 26 18.47 -3.34 2.64
N LYS A 27 18.71 -2.29 1.88
CA LYS A 27 17.72 -1.82 0.90
C LYS A 27 17.49 -2.86 -0.17
N SER A 28 16.22 -3.06 -0.52
CA SER A 28 15.85 -3.93 -1.63
C SER A 28 16.27 -3.32 -2.96
N ASP A 29 16.74 -4.16 -3.87
CA ASP A 29 16.97 -3.79 -5.26
C ASP A 29 15.74 -4.02 -6.15
N LYS A 30 14.63 -4.49 -5.56
CA LYS A 30 13.40 -4.88 -6.28
C LYS A 30 12.23 -3.94 -6.04
N ILE A 31 12.11 -3.42 -4.84
CA ILE A 31 11.00 -2.56 -4.44
C ILE A 31 11.48 -1.42 -3.56
N GLU A 32 10.91 -0.25 -3.77
CA GLU A 32 11.10 0.92 -2.92
C GLU A 32 9.75 1.54 -2.63
N ILE A 33 9.48 1.85 -1.37
CA ILE A 33 8.32 2.66 -1.00
C ILE A 33 8.76 4.12 -1.12
N THR A 34 8.13 4.84 -2.03
CA THR A 34 8.48 6.24 -2.31
C THR A 34 7.55 7.22 -1.62
N THR A 35 6.31 6.82 -1.35
CA THR A 35 5.29 7.69 -0.78
C THR A 35 4.51 6.94 0.30
N GLY A 36 4.27 7.63 1.41
CA GLY A 36 3.38 7.16 2.47
C GLY A 36 2.17 8.07 2.60
N ILE A 37 0.98 7.49 2.73
CA ILE A 37 -0.26 8.23 2.88
C ILE A 37 -0.80 8.08 4.30
N ALA A 38 -1.08 9.23 4.94
CA ALA A 38 -1.65 9.29 6.27
C ALA A 38 -2.53 10.53 6.41
N ARG A 39 -3.41 10.52 7.40
CA ARG A 39 -4.30 11.68 7.67
C ARG A 39 -3.57 12.82 8.37
N SER A 40 -2.65 12.49 9.28
CA SER A 40 -1.92 13.47 10.09
C SER A 40 -0.44 13.39 9.78
N LEU A 41 0.00 14.12 8.77
CA LEU A 41 1.37 14.05 8.27
C LEU A 41 2.40 14.47 9.33
N GLU A 42 2.05 15.39 10.21
CA GLU A 42 2.94 15.84 11.28
C GLU A 42 3.39 14.73 12.23
N ASN A 43 2.60 13.67 12.36
CA ASN A 43 2.94 12.53 13.23
C ASN A 43 3.99 11.59 12.63
N TYR A 44 4.33 11.76 11.34
CA TYR A 44 5.16 10.82 10.60
C TYR A 44 6.42 11.43 10.01
N GLN A 45 6.77 12.66 10.40
CA GLN A 45 7.95 13.36 9.87
C GLN A 45 9.25 12.61 10.19
N ASP A 46 9.38 12.08 11.42
CA ASP A 46 10.55 11.28 11.78
C ASP A 46 10.67 10.01 10.96
N LEU A 47 9.55 9.31 10.78
CA LEU A 47 9.50 8.10 9.96
C LEU A 47 9.91 8.39 8.52
N ALA A 48 9.40 9.47 7.96
CA ALA A 48 9.74 9.91 6.61
C ALA A 48 11.24 10.23 6.47
N SER A 49 11.79 10.94 7.44
CA SER A 49 13.23 11.28 7.44
C SER A 49 14.12 10.05 7.51
N LYS A 50 13.73 9.05 8.30
CA LYS A 50 14.52 7.82 8.48
C LYS A 50 14.42 6.87 7.29
N THR A 51 13.31 6.86 6.59
CA THR A 51 13.03 5.89 5.52
C THR A 51 13.12 6.48 4.12
N GLY A 52 13.13 7.80 4.00
CA GLY A 52 13.26 8.49 2.71
C GLY A 52 11.95 8.62 1.94
N ILE A 53 10.79 8.30 2.54
CA ILE A 53 9.51 8.44 1.86
C ILE A 53 9.05 9.91 1.84
N GLU A 54 8.25 10.24 0.83
CA GLU A 54 7.46 11.46 0.80
C GLU A 54 6.12 11.20 1.49
N LEU A 55 5.58 12.20 2.17
CA LEU A 55 4.29 12.10 2.84
C LEU A 55 3.21 12.78 2.03
N SER A 56 2.03 12.16 1.95
CA SER A 56 0.85 12.74 1.30
C SER A 56 -0.40 12.39 2.10
N ASP A 57 -1.39 13.26 2.05
CA ASP A 57 -2.74 13.00 2.58
C ASP A 57 -3.75 12.77 1.46
N ASP A 58 -3.32 12.76 0.22
CA ASP A 58 -4.17 12.62 -0.96
C ASP A 58 -3.77 11.41 -1.81
N TYR A 59 -4.47 10.28 -1.61
CA TYR A 59 -4.20 9.08 -2.39
C TYR A 59 -4.67 9.18 -3.85
N THR A 60 -5.54 10.14 -4.18
CA THR A 60 -5.93 10.38 -5.58
C THR A 60 -4.74 10.85 -6.40
N ASP A 61 -3.96 11.79 -5.87
CA ASP A 61 -2.74 12.25 -6.52
C ASP A 61 -1.71 11.12 -6.66
N VAL A 62 -1.59 10.29 -5.63
CA VAL A 62 -0.67 9.15 -5.65
C VAL A 62 -1.11 8.12 -6.69
N LEU A 63 -2.41 7.83 -6.79
CA LEU A 63 -2.92 6.91 -7.80
C LEU A 63 -2.77 7.45 -9.22
N ALA A 64 -2.75 8.75 -9.40
CA ALA A 64 -2.55 9.39 -10.70
C ALA A 64 -1.07 9.44 -11.12
N ASP A 65 -0.15 9.21 -10.20
CA ASP A 65 1.28 9.30 -10.48
C ASP A 65 1.77 8.07 -11.29
N PRO A 66 2.23 8.27 -12.54
CA PRO A 66 2.68 7.16 -13.36
C PRO A 66 4.00 6.53 -12.87
N ALA A 67 4.73 7.19 -12.00
CA ALA A 67 5.96 6.64 -11.42
C ALA A 67 5.67 5.58 -10.35
N ILE A 68 4.45 5.52 -9.81
CA ILE A 68 4.04 4.53 -8.82
C ILE A 68 3.43 3.33 -9.52
N HIS A 69 3.99 2.14 -9.27
CA HIS A 69 3.59 0.89 -9.92
C HIS A 69 2.64 0.06 -9.05
N ALA A 70 2.73 0.19 -7.74
CA ALA A 70 1.99 -0.64 -6.79
C ALA A 70 1.61 0.14 -5.55
N VAL A 71 0.57 -0.33 -4.86
CA VAL A 71 0.16 0.19 -3.56
C VAL A 71 0.15 -0.93 -2.53
N LEU A 72 0.59 -0.61 -1.32
CA LEU A 72 0.51 -1.49 -0.15
C LEU A 72 -0.53 -0.90 0.80
N LEU A 73 -1.54 -1.69 1.13
CA LEU A 73 -2.64 -1.23 1.96
C LEU A 73 -2.50 -1.76 3.38
N ALA A 74 -2.21 -0.88 4.32
CA ALA A 74 -2.16 -1.14 5.75
C ALA A 74 -3.19 -0.28 6.50
N THR A 75 -4.28 0.00 5.84
CA THR A 75 -5.41 0.78 6.34
C THR A 75 -6.42 -0.12 7.06
N PRO A 76 -7.44 0.46 7.73
CA PRO A 76 -8.49 -0.36 8.34
C PRO A 76 -9.23 -1.23 7.32
N PRO A 77 -9.68 -2.45 7.70
CA PRO A 77 -10.30 -3.38 6.75
C PRO A 77 -11.52 -2.83 6.01
N PHE A 78 -12.29 -1.94 6.62
CA PHE A 78 -13.47 -1.35 5.97
C PHE A 78 -13.11 -0.50 4.74
N ALA A 79 -11.88 -0.04 4.63
CA ALA A 79 -11.41 0.76 3.50
C ALA A 79 -10.78 -0.08 2.37
N HIS A 80 -10.48 -1.36 2.62
CA HIS A 80 -9.70 -2.18 1.68
C HIS A 80 -10.37 -2.32 0.32
N ALA A 81 -11.64 -2.70 0.27
CA ALA A 81 -12.32 -2.95 -1.01
C ALA A 81 -12.31 -1.72 -1.92
N GLU A 82 -12.66 -0.55 -1.39
CA GLU A 82 -12.65 0.70 -2.16
C GLU A 82 -11.25 1.07 -2.63
N GLN A 83 -10.26 0.92 -1.76
CA GLN A 83 -8.88 1.26 -2.09
C GLN A 83 -8.30 0.31 -3.12
N ILE A 84 -8.62 -0.98 -3.04
CA ILE A 84 -8.21 -1.97 -4.04
C ILE A 84 -8.81 -1.63 -5.40
N MET A 85 -10.12 -1.36 -5.44
CA MET A 85 -10.80 -1.03 -6.70
C MET A 85 -10.26 0.25 -7.32
N ALA A 86 -9.99 1.28 -6.51
CA ALA A 86 -9.41 2.53 -6.99
C ALA A 86 -8.00 2.32 -7.55
N ALA A 87 -7.18 1.55 -6.87
CA ALA A 87 -5.82 1.23 -7.32
C ALA A 87 -5.85 0.41 -8.63
N ALA A 88 -6.72 -0.59 -8.71
CA ALA A 88 -6.88 -1.40 -9.92
C ALA A 88 -7.31 -0.53 -11.11
N LYS A 89 -8.27 0.37 -10.91
CA LYS A 89 -8.72 1.30 -11.94
C LYS A 89 -7.58 2.21 -12.42
N ALA A 90 -6.66 2.55 -11.54
CA ALA A 90 -5.49 3.35 -11.87
C ALA A 90 -4.33 2.51 -12.45
N GLY A 91 -4.52 1.21 -12.64
CA GLY A 91 -3.50 0.32 -13.20
C GLY A 91 -2.40 -0.08 -12.24
N LYS A 92 -2.63 0.05 -10.94
CA LYS A 92 -1.63 -0.27 -9.91
C LYS A 92 -1.81 -1.68 -9.39
N HIS A 93 -0.70 -2.38 -9.18
CA HIS A 93 -0.71 -3.64 -8.43
C HIS A 93 -1.00 -3.38 -6.95
N VAL A 94 -1.58 -4.36 -6.27
CA VAL A 94 -2.04 -4.18 -4.88
C VAL A 94 -1.52 -5.30 -3.99
N PHE A 95 -0.91 -4.90 -2.87
CA PHE A 95 -0.71 -5.76 -1.70
C PHE A 95 -1.60 -5.23 -0.58
N VAL A 96 -2.40 -6.09 0.03
CA VAL A 96 -3.31 -5.69 1.11
C VAL A 96 -3.07 -6.55 2.34
N GLU A 97 -3.02 -5.90 3.52
CA GLU A 97 -2.93 -6.61 4.78
C GLU A 97 -4.23 -7.33 5.13
N LYS A 98 -4.10 -8.37 5.92
CA LYS A 98 -5.26 -9.09 6.45
C LYS A 98 -6.02 -8.24 7.49
N PRO A 99 -7.32 -8.47 7.70
CA PRO A 99 -8.20 -9.29 6.86
C PRO A 99 -8.42 -8.61 5.50
N PHE A 100 -8.60 -9.39 4.46
CA PHE A 100 -8.71 -8.89 3.10
C PHE A 100 -9.86 -7.88 2.96
N THR A 101 -11.09 -8.33 3.26
CA THR A 101 -12.29 -7.50 3.27
C THR A 101 -13.18 -7.91 4.44
N LEU A 102 -14.25 -7.15 4.67
CA LEU A 102 -15.19 -7.43 5.74
C LEU A 102 -16.27 -8.45 5.35
N ASP A 103 -16.52 -8.63 4.05
CA ASP A 103 -17.50 -9.61 3.58
C ASP A 103 -17.12 -10.18 2.21
N VAL A 104 -17.80 -11.27 1.84
CA VAL A 104 -17.51 -11.99 0.59
C VAL A 104 -17.88 -11.17 -0.64
N ALA A 105 -18.96 -10.38 -0.59
CA ALA A 105 -19.36 -9.55 -1.73
C ALA A 105 -18.31 -8.49 -2.06
N GLU A 106 -17.76 -7.84 -1.05
CA GLU A 106 -16.65 -6.89 -1.23
C GLU A 106 -15.41 -7.57 -1.77
N ALA A 107 -15.07 -8.77 -1.25
CA ALA A 107 -13.93 -9.53 -1.73
C ALA A 107 -14.06 -9.86 -3.23
N LYS A 108 -15.23 -10.30 -3.65
CA LYS A 108 -15.50 -10.60 -5.07
C LYS A 108 -15.36 -9.38 -5.96
N ARG A 109 -15.87 -8.23 -5.54
CA ARG A 109 -15.74 -6.98 -6.31
C ARG A 109 -14.29 -6.55 -6.43
N ALA A 110 -13.52 -6.65 -5.36
CA ALA A 110 -12.11 -6.28 -5.37
C ALA A 110 -11.30 -7.19 -6.30
N VAL A 111 -11.50 -8.50 -6.21
CA VAL A 111 -10.83 -9.47 -7.08
C VAL A 111 -11.19 -9.23 -8.54
N GLN A 112 -12.47 -9.04 -8.83
CA GLN A 112 -12.95 -8.78 -10.20
C GLN A 112 -12.34 -7.51 -10.77
N ALA A 113 -12.27 -6.43 -10.00
CA ALA A 113 -11.66 -5.18 -10.44
C ALA A 113 -10.18 -5.37 -10.83
N CYS A 114 -9.44 -6.13 -10.04
CA CYS A 114 -8.04 -6.43 -10.35
C CYS A 114 -7.89 -7.32 -11.58
N GLN A 115 -8.76 -8.31 -11.75
CA GLN A 115 -8.75 -9.17 -12.93
C GLN A 115 -9.05 -8.38 -14.21
N GLU A 116 -10.06 -7.53 -14.18
CA GLU A 116 -10.44 -6.69 -15.33
C GLU A 116 -9.34 -5.69 -15.70
N ALA A 117 -8.65 -5.16 -14.71
CA ALA A 117 -7.54 -4.22 -14.92
C ALA A 117 -6.21 -4.91 -15.30
N GLY A 118 -6.13 -6.22 -15.15
CA GLY A 118 -4.90 -6.97 -15.44
C GLY A 118 -3.79 -6.71 -14.43
N VAL A 119 -4.13 -6.36 -13.19
CA VAL A 119 -3.15 -6.11 -12.13
C VAL A 119 -3.09 -7.27 -11.14
N ILE A 120 -1.98 -7.36 -10.42
CA ILE A 120 -1.74 -8.38 -9.41
C ILE A 120 -2.35 -7.92 -8.09
N LEU A 121 -3.07 -8.83 -7.41
CA LEU A 121 -3.58 -8.63 -6.07
C LEU A 121 -3.00 -9.71 -5.15
N ALA A 122 -2.29 -9.29 -4.11
CA ALA A 122 -1.72 -10.18 -3.11
C ALA A 122 -2.25 -9.82 -1.73
N VAL A 123 -2.55 -10.83 -0.91
CA VAL A 123 -3.05 -10.64 0.45
C VAL A 123 -2.00 -11.16 1.44
N GLY A 124 -1.74 -10.35 2.47
CA GLY A 124 -0.72 -10.61 3.47
C GLY A 124 -1.14 -11.61 4.54
N PHE A 125 -1.40 -12.87 4.19
CA PHE A 125 -1.63 -13.94 5.15
C PHE A 125 -0.28 -14.43 5.70
N ASN A 126 0.30 -13.68 6.63
CA ASN A 126 1.66 -13.88 7.10
C ASN A 126 1.93 -15.26 7.75
N ARG A 127 0.89 -15.95 8.19
CA ARG A 127 1.02 -17.31 8.76
C ARG A 127 0.99 -18.41 7.70
N ARG A 128 0.79 -18.08 6.43
CA ARG A 128 0.81 -19.03 5.32
C ARG A 128 2.17 -19.13 4.63
N TYR A 129 2.99 -18.14 4.81
CA TYR A 129 4.27 -18.02 4.12
C TYR A 129 5.46 -18.51 4.94
#